data_be68aee2bd56a4bdf0d7d2e1e64386a4
#
_entry.id   be68aee2bd56a4bdf0d7d2e1e64386a4
#
_cell.length_a   1.000
_cell.length_b   1.000
_cell.length_c   1.000
_cell.angle_alpha   90.00
_cell.angle_beta   90.00
_cell.angle_gamma   90.00
#
_symmetry.space_group_name_H-M   'P 1'
#
loop_
_entity.id
_entity.type
_entity.pdbx_description
1 polymer ?
#
loop_
_entity_poly.entity_id
_entity_poly.type
_entity_poly.pdbx_seq_one_letter_code
_entity_poly.pdbx_strand_id
1 'polypeptide(L)'
;YTQGTGATTGNIVNLGDKTGTFTGSVTGTVAGGSNANNVTGNTLNINTNANVGNIENFEKLVFDLNSTVNTANAMLNLTGGAVTGSLDWRKLEVNTDSLTGAGIKTYEPYRVKLMENTSGISFQKGTDNTYTLGGGAKSAVTEKLEYVIDTNNSLGTGATSVSMEGYQFKGNTAAAYAAADGTHAEAWSGRTKIGNKVEGNTLTVSGGSLTAAAYGGLVENTKRNITTGQLLTTGSAAENTLKLAGGSIKDGYGADVRTKEGGAEKNVVTVSAGTATGDVYGAALTAAGAKGQATGNTVTIAGGAVTGDVH
;
A
#
# COMPACT_ATOMS: atom_id res chain seq x y z
N TYR A 1 31.48 -18.05 -2.95
CA TYR A 1 31.98 -17.04 -3.89
C TYR A 1 32.99 -17.71 -4.84
N THR A 2 32.60 -17.89 -6.07
CA THR A 2 33.54 -18.39 -7.11
C THR A 2 34.04 -17.20 -7.91
N GLN A 3 35.32 -16.84 -7.75
CA GLN A 3 36.01 -15.96 -8.67
C GLN A 3 36.28 -16.74 -9.96
N GLY A 4 35.30 -16.85 -10.82
CA GLY A 4 35.44 -17.43 -12.15
C GLY A 4 34.98 -16.44 -13.21
N THR A 5 35.52 -16.51 -14.41
CA THR A 5 35.05 -15.75 -15.57
C THR A 5 33.70 -16.26 -16.11
N GLY A 6 33.11 -17.28 -15.48
CA GLY A 6 31.82 -17.84 -15.82
C GLY A 6 30.65 -16.96 -15.35
N ALA A 7 29.53 -17.07 -16.04
CA ALA A 7 28.27 -16.40 -15.62
C ALA A 7 27.80 -16.96 -14.27
N THR A 8 27.62 -16.10 -13.27
CA THR A 8 27.03 -16.45 -11.99
C THR A 8 25.59 -15.92 -11.96
N THR A 9 24.63 -16.78 -12.28
CA THR A 9 23.22 -16.46 -12.40
C THR A 9 22.40 -17.35 -11.51
N GLY A 10 21.20 -16.89 -11.11
CA GLY A 10 20.28 -17.66 -10.28
C GLY A 10 20.71 -17.80 -8.82
N ASN A 11 21.62 -16.96 -8.34
CA ASN A 11 22.06 -17.00 -6.94
C ASN A 11 21.02 -16.41 -6.02
N ILE A 12 20.87 -17.03 -4.84
CA ILE A 12 19.99 -16.54 -3.77
C ILE A 12 20.85 -16.20 -2.56
N VAL A 13 20.71 -14.97 -2.09
CA VAL A 13 21.30 -14.50 -0.84
C VAL A 13 20.17 -14.16 0.14
N ASN A 14 20.27 -14.64 1.37
CA ASN A 14 19.31 -14.35 2.41
C ASN A 14 19.97 -13.47 3.49
N LEU A 15 19.38 -12.33 3.80
CA LEU A 15 19.68 -11.51 4.96
C LEU A 15 18.66 -11.84 6.06
N GLY A 16 19.12 -12.61 7.06
CA GLY A 16 18.26 -13.20 8.07
C GLY A 16 17.50 -14.43 7.58
N ASP A 17 16.96 -15.16 8.53
CA ASP A 17 16.02 -16.23 8.26
C ASP A 17 14.57 -15.73 8.46
N LYS A 18 13.59 -16.53 8.08
CA LYS A 18 12.17 -16.18 8.26
C LYS A 18 11.72 -16.14 9.72
N THR A 19 12.57 -16.57 10.63
CA THR A 19 12.34 -16.52 12.08
C THR A 19 12.88 -15.22 12.70
N GLY A 20 13.61 -14.41 11.92
CA GLY A 20 13.90 -13.03 12.24
C GLY A 20 15.11 -12.76 13.12
N THR A 21 16.03 -13.69 13.25
CA THR A 21 17.21 -13.52 14.13
C THR A 21 18.49 -13.14 13.39
N PHE A 22 18.45 -12.11 12.54
CA PHE A 22 19.69 -11.51 12.07
C PHE A 22 20.05 -10.32 12.96
N THR A 23 21.06 -10.50 13.82
CA THR A 23 21.60 -9.44 14.70
C THR A 23 22.91 -8.87 14.21
N GLY A 24 23.35 -9.27 13.01
CA GLY A 24 24.62 -8.87 12.43
C GLY A 24 24.54 -7.67 11.49
N SER A 25 25.70 -7.20 11.07
CA SER A 25 25.87 -6.24 9.98
C SER A 25 26.88 -6.76 8.97
N VAL A 26 26.70 -6.39 7.71
CA VAL A 26 27.66 -6.62 6.66
C VAL A 26 28.28 -5.27 6.28
N THR A 27 29.51 -5.01 6.70
CA THR A 27 30.17 -3.71 6.43
C THR A 27 30.60 -3.55 4.96
N GLY A 28 30.74 -4.65 4.24
CA GLY A 28 31.08 -4.68 2.82
C GLY A 28 29.85 -4.74 1.92
N THR A 29 30.09 -5.03 0.66
CA THR A 29 29.05 -5.21 -0.36
C THR A 29 28.52 -6.65 -0.36
N VAL A 30 27.21 -6.79 -0.42
CA VAL A 30 26.52 -8.07 -0.72
C VAL A 30 26.27 -8.13 -2.21
N ALA A 31 26.85 -9.11 -2.90
CA ALA A 31 26.78 -9.25 -4.35
C ALA A 31 26.02 -10.53 -4.75
N GLY A 32 25.11 -10.41 -5.71
CA GLY A 32 24.41 -11.54 -6.30
C GLY A 32 25.26 -12.29 -7.35
N GLY A 33 26.20 -11.60 -7.96
CA GLY A 33 27.08 -12.15 -9.00
C GLY A 33 28.41 -11.42 -9.06
N SER A 34 29.35 -11.97 -9.84
CA SER A 34 30.74 -11.49 -9.93
C SER A 34 30.91 -10.20 -10.73
N ASN A 35 29.94 -9.82 -11.55
CA ASN A 35 29.95 -8.58 -12.34
C ASN A 35 28.56 -8.12 -12.77
N ALA A 36 28.47 -6.87 -13.21
CA ALA A 36 27.22 -6.21 -13.58
C ALA A 36 26.45 -6.85 -14.75
N ASN A 37 27.09 -7.68 -15.56
CA ASN A 37 26.45 -8.37 -16.68
C ASN A 37 25.81 -9.70 -16.27
N ASN A 38 26.04 -10.16 -15.05
CA ASN A 38 25.58 -11.44 -14.53
C ASN A 38 24.57 -11.27 -13.40
N VAL A 39 23.48 -10.54 -13.67
CA VAL A 39 22.43 -10.27 -12.68
C VAL A 39 21.23 -11.23 -12.81
N THR A 40 21.10 -11.93 -13.93
CA THR A 40 19.91 -12.72 -14.27
C THR A 40 19.61 -13.79 -13.23
N GLY A 41 18.40 -13.73 -12.66
CA GLY A 41 17.93 -14.66 -11.64
C GLY A 41 18.53 -14.46 -10.26
N ASN A 42 19.49 -13.56 -10.07
CA ASN A 42 20.08 -13.32 -8.76
C ASN A 42 19.07 -12.59 -7.86
N THR A 43 18.80 -13.16 -6.71
CA THR A 43 17.79 -12.69 -5.78
C THR A 43 18.39 -12.40 -4.41
N LEU A 44 18.09 -11.23 -3.85
CA LEU A 44 18.35 -10.91 -2.46
C LEU A 44 17.04 -10.96 -1.67
N ASN A 45 16.96 -11.87 -0.72
CA ASN A 45 15.85 -11.94 0.22
C ASN A 45 16.21 -11.20 1.51
N ILE A 46 15.38 -10.27 1.91
CA ILE A 46 15.51 -9.45 3.11
C ILE A 46 14.41 -9.88 4.09
N ASN A 47 14.76 -10.73 5.04
CA ASN A 47 13.82 -11.36 5.98
C ASN A 47 13.77 -10.65 7.34
N THR A 48 14.59 -9.64 7.56
CA THR A 48 14.72 -8.88 8.81
C THR A 48 15.27 -7.48 8.53
N ASN A 49 15.36 -6.64 9.57
CA ASN A 49 16.09 -5.38 9.48
C ASN A 49 17.60 -5.66 9.43
N ALA A 50 18.26 -5.28 8.36
CA ALA A 50 19.68 -5.53 8.12
C ALA A 50 20.45 -4.26 7.79
N ASN A 51 21.67 -4.11 8.34
CA ASN A 51 22.62 -3.08 7.94
C ASN A 51 23.67 -3.70 7.02
N VAL A 52 23.82 -3.12 5.82
CA VAL A 52 24.72 -3.61 4.79
C VAL A 52 25.51 -2.43 4.21
N GLY A 53 26.79 -2.60 3.91
CA GLY A 53 27.59 -1.56 3.29
C GLY A 53 27.02 -1.17 1.92
N ASN A 54 26.83 -2.14 1.05
CA ASN A 54 26.21 -1.92 -0.25
C ASN A 54 25.63 -3.24 -0.81
N ILE A 55 24.85 -3.14 -1.89
CA ILE A 55 24.33 -4.28 -2.65
C ILE A 55 24.64 -4.10 -4.13
N GLU A 56 24.94 -5.20 -4.84
CA GLU A 56 25.20 -5.16 -6.28
C GLU A 56 24.81 -6.47 -6.96
N ASN A 57 24.60 -6.42 -8.27
CA ASN A 57 24.40 -7.56 -9.16
C ASN A 57 23.20 -8.47 -8.79
N PHE A 58 22.15 -7.87 -8.28
CA PHE A 58 20.86 -8.53 -8.08
C PHE A 58 19.86 -8.10 -9.15
N GLU A 59 19.15 -9.07 -9.72
CA GLU A 59 17.98 -8.78 -10.55
C GLU A 59 16.76 -8.43 -9.68
N LYS A 60 16.62 -9.09 -8.55
CA LYS A 60 15.40 -9.05 -7.73
C LYS A 60 15.72 -8.85 -6.25
N LEU A 61 14.96 -7.98 -5.60
CA LEU A 61 14.94 -7.81 -4.14
C LEU A 61 13.58 -8.24 -3.60
N VAL A 62 13.56 -9.13 -2.62
CA VAL A 62 12.34 -9.62 -1.96
C VAL A 62 12.38 -9.26 -0.49
N PHE A 63 11.43 -8.44 -0.07
CA PHE A 63 11.25 -8.04 1.32
C PHE A 63 10.17 -8.92 1.97
N ASP A 64 10.54 -9.71 2.96
CA ASP A 64 9.62 -10.59 3.69
C ASP A 64 9.13 -9.88 4.96
N LEU A 65 7.90 -9.42 4.93
CA LEU A 65 7.27 -8.75 6.06
C LEU A 65 6.75 -9.81 7.04
N ASN A 66 7.54 -10.12 8.03
CA ASN A 66 7.18 -11.03 9.11
C ASN A 66 7.08 -10.29 10.46
N SER A 67 6.66 -10.99 11.50
CA SER A 67 6.41 -10.41 12.83
C SER A 67 7.65 -9.84 13.52
N THR A 68 8.85 -10.12 13.02
CA THR A 68 10.11 -9.67 13.61
C THR A 68 10.63 -8.37 12.99
N VAL A 69 10.02 -7.92 11.89
CA VAL A 69 10.40 -6.68 11.22
C VAL A 69 10.01 -5.48 12.08
N ASN A 70 11.00 -4.69 12.45
CA ASN A 70 10.77 -3.41 13.11
C ASN A 70 10.43 -2.34 12.05
N THR A 71 9.17 -1.96 11.98
CA THR A 71 8.67 -0.98 10.99
C THR A 71 9.16 0.44 11.21
N ALA A 72 9.74 0.77 12.37
CA ALA A 72 10.37 2.06 12.64
C ALA A 72 11.71 2.24 11.90
N ASN A 73 12.35 1.15 11.50
CA ASN A 73 13.63 1.14 10.79
C ASN A 73 13.47 0.62 9.37
N ALA A 74 14.42 0.96 8.49
CA ALA A 74 14.46 0.31 7.18
C ALA A 74 14.75 -1.19 7.31
N MET A 75 14.09 -1.99 6.47
CA MET A 75 14.42 -3.42 6.39
C MET A 75 15.84 -3.62 5.83
N LEU A 76 16.24 -2.82 4.86
CA LEU A 76 17.60 -2.82 4.31
C LEU A 76 18.19 -1.41 4.45
N ASN A 77 19.06 -1.21 5.42
CA ASN A 77 19.81 0.02 5.59
C ASN A 77 21.19 -0.10 4.93
N LEU A 78 21.42 0.69 3.87
CA LEU A 78 22.67 0.74 3.12
C LEU A 78 23.54 1.86 3.68
N THR A 79 24.67 1.48 4.27
CA THR A 79 25.56 2.41 5.00
C THR A 79 26.74 2.92 4.18
N GLY A 80 26.93 2.39 2.97
CA GLY A 80 28.02 2.75 2.07
C GLY A 80 27.67 3.88 1.10
N GLY A 81 28.40 3.93 -0.02
CA GLY A 81 28.16 4.91 -1.08
C GLY A 81 26.81 4.74 -1.77
N ALA A 82 26.46 5.70 -2.63
CA ALA A 82 25.20 5.65 -3.37
C ALA A 82 25.05 4.40 -4.21
N VAL A 83 23.86 3.82 -4.22
CA VAL A 83 23.47 2.74 -5.14
C VAL A 83 22.94 3.36 -6.41
N THR A 84 23.65 3.20 -7.51
CA THR A 84 23.30 3.85 -8.78
C THR A 84 23.08 2.83 -9.89
N GLY A 85 21.95 2.94 -10.59
CA GLY A 85 21.70 2.35 -11.90
C GLY A 85 21.52 0.84 -11.99
N SER A 86 21.67 0.09 -10.89
CA SER A 86 21.59 -1.38 -10.89
C SER A 86 20.24 -1.94 -10.46
N LEU A 87 19.40 -1.11 -9.82
CA LEU A 87 18.10 -1.55 -9.30
C LEU A 87 16.99 -1.24 -10.32
N ASP A 88 16.28 -2.26 -10.72
CA ASP A 88 14.98 -2.11 -11.38
C ASP A 88 13.87 -2.15 -10.32
N TRP A 89 13.23 -1.03 -10.05
CA TRP A 89 12.18 -0.93 -9.05
C TRP A 89 10.99 -1.88 -9.31
N ARG A 90 10.76 -2.29 -10.57
CA ARG A 90 9.76 -3.31 -10.93
C ARG A 90 10.11 -4.69 -10.40
N LYS A 91 11.35 -4.90 -10.02
CA LYS A 91 11.89 -6.12 -9.45
C LYS A 91 11.95 -6.09 -7.91
N LEU A 92 11.42 -5.03 -7.29
CA LEU A 92 11.16 -5.01 -5.86
C LEU A 92 9.88 -5.78 -5.59
N GLU A 93 9.96 -6.81 -4.75
CA GLU A 93 8.82 -7.61 -4.32
C GLU A 93 8.68 -7.54 -2.81
N VAL A 94 7.43 -7.54 -2.34
CA VAL A 94 7.12 -7.62 -0.91
C VAL A 94 6.29 -8.88 -0.68
N ASN A 95 6.79 -9.74 0.17
CA ASN A 95 6.05 -10.90 0.66
C ASN A 95 5.32 -10.51 1.95
N THR A 96 4.01 -10.63 1.94
CA THR A 96 3.13 -10.26 3.05
C THR A 96 2.42 -11.46 3.66
N ASP A 97 2.84 -12.69 3.36
CA ASP A 97 2.20 -13.93 3.83
C ASP A 97 2.07 -14.00 5.35
N SER A 98 3.03 -13.40 6.05
CA SER A 98 3.05 -13.35 7.51
C SER A 98 2.31 -12.15 8.11
N LEU A 99 1.80 -11.23 7.28
CA LEU A 99 0.97 -10.12 7.74
C LEU A 99 -0.46 -10.60 8.01
N THR A 100 -0.72 -10.98 9.23
CA THR A 100 -2.06 -11.31 9.71
C THR A 100 -2.81 -10.04 10.06
N GLY A 101 -3.34 -9.24 9.18
CA GLY A 101 -4.27 -8.13 9.45
C GLY A 101 -4.06 -7.26 10.73
N ALA A 102 -3.31 -7.75 11.68
CA ALA A 102 -2.95 -7.08 12.92
C ALA A 102 -1.94 -5.96 12.62
N GLY A 103 -2.37 -4.71 12.75
CA GLY A 103 -1.54 -3.52 12.51
C GLY A 103 -1.99 -2.65 11.34
N ILE A 104 -2.91 -3.12 10.50
CA ILE A 104 -3.54 -2.26 9.48
C ILE A 104 -4.65 -1.47 10.16
N LYS A 105 -4.40 -0.18 10.35
CA LYS A 105 -5.40 0.71 10.93
C LYS A 105 -6.39 1.19 9.87
N THR A 106 -7.54 1.64 10.33
CA THR A 106 -8.63 2.13 9.46
C THR A 106 -8.42 3.57 8.98
N TYR A 107 -7.44 4.28 9.52
CA TYR A 107 -7.21 5.71 9.26
C TYR A 107 -5.80 6.04 8.77
N GLU A 108 -4.94 5.04 8.67
CA GLU A 108 -3.61 5.19 8.09
C GLU A 108 -3.21 3.92 7.31
N PRO A 109 -2.46 4.04 6.21
CA PRO A 109 -1.93 2.86 5.53
C PRO A 109 -0.89 2.15 6.41
N TYR A 110 -0.78 0.83 6.23
CA TYR A 110 0.35 0.10 6.78
C TYR A 110 1.62 0.52 6.05
N ARG A 111 2.60 1.05 6.79
CA ARG A 111 3.84 1.58 6.20
C ARG A 111 5.06 0.82 6.67
N VAL A 112 5.94 0.49 5.72
CA VAL A 112 7.26 -0.06 5.99
C VAL A 112 8.28 0.65 5.12
N LYS A 113 9.39 1.10 5.72
CA LYS A 113 10.55 1.55 4.97
C LYS A 113 11.32 0.32 4.52
N LEU A 114 11.29 0.03 3.22
CA LEU A 114 11.95 -1.13 2.64
C LEU A 114 13.46 -0.92 2.58
N MET A 115 13.90 0.24 2.07
CA MET A 115 15.32 0.56 1.93
C MET A 115 15.61 1.98 2.39
N GLU A 116 16.82 2.19 2.89
CA GLU A 116 17.38 3.51 3.19
C GLU A 116 18.84 3.56 2.77
N ASN A 117 19.28 4.67 2.18
CA ASN A 117 20.66 5.00 1.90
C ASN A 117 20.82 6.51 1.88
N THR A 118 21.51 7.07 2.88
CA THR A 118 21.71 8.53 2.98
C THR A 118 22.57 9.10 1.85
N SER A 119 23.39 8.27 1.21
CA SER A 119 24.19 8.63 0.03
C SER A 119 23.40 8.62 -1.28
N GLY A 120 22.21 8.05 -1.28
CA GLY A 120 21.27 8.02 -2.41
C GLY A 120 21.03 6.64 -3.00
N ILE A 121 19.81 6.47 -3.52
CA ILE A 121 19.34 5.30 -4.25
C ILE A 121 18.83 5.80 -5.59
N SER A 122 19.37 5.26 -6.68
CA SER A 122 18.90 5.55 -8.04
C SER A 122 18.51 4.25 -8.74
N PHE A 123 17.34 4.27 -9.36
CA PHE A 123 16.81 3.13 -10.11
C PHE A 123 17.13 3.26 -11.61
N GLN A 124 17.11 2.13 -12.31
CA GLN A 124 17.22 2.11 -13.75
C GLN A 124 16.03 2.85 -14.40
N LYS A 125 16.32 3.62 -15.43
CA LYS A 125 15.29 4.17 -16.32
C LYS A 125 14.59 3.04 -17.07
N GLY A 126 13.26 3.14 -17.19
CA GLY A 126 12.53 2.34 -18.15
C GLY A 126 12.94 2.68 -19.60
N THR A 127 12.67 1.78 -20.53
CA THR A 127 12.98 1.95 -21.97
C THR A 127 12.27 3.14 -22.62
N ASP A 128 11.24 3.66 -21.99
CA ASP A 128 10.45 4.83 -22.40
C ASP A 128 10.97 6.15 -21.83
N ASN A 129 12.15 6.14 -21.20
CA ASN A 129 12.76 7.30 -20.54
C ASN A 129 11.91 7.90 -19.39
N THR A 130 10.79 7.28 -19.04
CA THR A 130 9.97 7.67 -17.89
C THR A 130 10.45 6.94 -16.66
N TYR A 131 10.88 7.69 -15.64
CA TYR A 131 10.89 7.17 -14.29
C TYR A 131 9.43 7.12 -13.84
N THR A 132 8.79 6.00 -14.04
CA THR A 132 7.48 5.77 -13.42
C THR A 132 7.68 5.45 -11.93
N LEU A 133 8.22 6.41 -11.23
CA LEU A 133 8.21 6.43 -9.79
C LEU A 133 6.87 7.02 -9.38
N GLY A 134 6.21 6.33 -8.72
CA GLY A 134 4.87 6.63 -8.27
C GLY A 134 4.15 5.36 -8.11
N GLY A 135 4.72 4.52 -7.26
CA GLY A 135 4.08 3.38 -6.73
C GLY A 135 3.44 2.47 -7.77
N GLY A 136 4.02 1.36 -7.94
CA GLY A 136 3.31 0.25 -8.48
C GLY A 136 2.65 -0.50 -7.35
N ALA A 137 1.55 -1.15 -7.63
CA ALA A 137 1.00 -2.12 -6.73
C ALA A 137 1.24 -3.50 -7.32
N LYS A 138 1.76 -4.38 -6.50
CA LYS A 138 1.50 -5.80 -6.66
C LYS A 138 0.34 -6.11 -5.73
N SER A 139 -0.71 -6.73 -6.22
CA SER A 139 -1.63 -7.42 -5.33
C SER A 139 -0.81 -8.49 -4.62
N ALA A 140 -0.75 -8.36 -3.33
CA ALA A 140 -0.09 -9.31 -2.50
C ALA A 140 -0.82 -10.66 -2.51
N VAL A 141 -0.13 -11.60 -2.05
CA VAL A 141 -0.39 -13.01 -1.84
C VAL A 141 -1.75 -13.36 -1.25
N THR A 142 -2.40 -12.42 -0.58
CA THR A 142 -3.81 -12.56 -0.23
C THR A 142 -4.60 -11.68 -1.19
N GLU A 143 -5.62 -12.21 -1.86
CA GLU A 143 -6.57 -11.47 -2.70
C GLU A 143 -7.22 -10.24 -2.04
N LYS A 144 -6.79 -9.88 -0.83
CA LYS A 144 -7.38 -8.86 0.05
C LYS A 144 -6.51 -7.64 0.28
N LEU A 145 -5.18 -7.76 0.12
CA LEU A 145 -4.23 -6.71 0.42
C LEU A 145 -3.54 -6.22 -0.86
N GLU A 146 -3.53 -4.92 -1.03
CA GLU A 146 -2.76 -4.19 -2.03
C GLU A 146 -1.58 -3.49 -1.37
N TYR A 147 -0.44 -3.44 -2.01
CA TYR A 147 0.64 -2.56 -1.57
C TYR A 147 1.17 -1.71 -2.72
N VAL A 148 1.64 -0.54 -2.36
CA VAL A 148 2.23 0.46 -3.25
C VAL A 148 3.65 0.74 -2.77
N ILE A 149 4.63 0.63 -3.67
CA ILE A 149 6.03 0.98 -3.39
C ILE A 149 6.30 2.37 -3.95
N ASP A 150 6.90 3.24 -3.16
CA ASP A 150 7.26 4.59 -3.56
C ASP A 150 8.61 5.01 -2.95
N THR A 151 9.19 6.06 -3.52
CA THR A 151 10.42 6.66 -3.01
C THR A 151 10.14 8.03 -2.41
N ASN A 152 11.02 8.54 -1.58
CA ASN A 152 10.92 9.91 -1.07
C ASN A 152 11.30 10.99 -2.12
N ASN A 153 11.67 10.58 -3.33
CA ASN A 153 11.90 11.45 -4.46
C ASN A 153 11.19 10.92 -5.71
N SER A 154 10.14 11.61 -6.13
CA SER A 154 9.29 11.21 -7.26
C SER A 154 10.01 11.13 -8.61
N LEU A 155 11.20 11.68 -8.72
CA LEU A 155 12.01 11.66 -9.96
C LEU A 155 12.98 10.47 -10.05
N GLY A 156 13.09 9.66 -9.01
CA GLY A 156 13.88 8.42 -9.01
C GLY A 156 15.38 8.55 -9.02
N THR A 157 15.87 9.74 -8.92
CA THR A 157 17.30 10.01 -8.78
C THR A 157 17.55 10.72 -7.47
N GLY A 158 18.54 10.26 -6.70
CA GLY A 158 18.85 10.83 -5.39
C GLY A 158 17.79 10.58 -4.33
N ALA A 159 16.93 9.57 -4.49
CA ALA A 159 16.10 9.10 -3.40
C ALA A 159 16.98 8.57 -2.27
N THR A 160 16.60 8.83 -1.03
CA THR A 160 17.31 8.28 0.14
C THR A 160 16.53 7.18 0.82
N SER A 161 15.26 6.98 0.44
CA SER A 161 14.44 5.89 0.97
C SER A 161 13.43 5.36 -0.03
N VAL A 162 13.11 4.09 0.12
CA VAL A 162 12.04 3.38 -0.57
C VAL A 162 11.09 2.84 0.48
N SER A 163 9.82 3.11 0.34
CA SER A 163 8.79 2.70 1.31
C SER A 163 7.65 1.96 0.62
N MET A 164 6.99 1.11 1.39
CA MET A 164 5.75 0.46 1.02
C MET A 164 4.59 1.04 1.82
N GLU A 165 3.46 1.22 1.16
CA GLU A 165 2.16 1.44 1.79
C GLU A 165 1.24 0.27 1.46
N GLY A 166 0.63 -0.33 2.48
CA GLY A 166 -0.32 -1.43 2.35
C GLY A 166 -1.75 -0.98 2.62
N TYR A 167 -2.68 -1.46 1.80
CA TYR A 167 -4.11 -1.18 1.90
C TYR A 167 -4.90 -2.48 1.80
N GLN A 168 -5.79 -2.70 2.75
CA GLN A 168 -6.78 -3.75 2.62
C GLN A 168 -7.91 -3.26 1.71
N PHE A 169 -8.29 -4.03 0.69
CA PHE A 169 -9.30 -3.61 -0.27
C PHE A 169 -10.47 -4.59 -0.40
N LYS A 170 -10.38 -5.78 0.18
CA LYS A 170 -11.41 -6.79 0.06
C LYS A 170 -11.67 -7.55 1.35
N GLY A 171 -12.94 -7.71 1.71
CA GLY A 171 -13.41 -8.59 2.78
C GLY A 171 -12.97 -8.18 4.20
N ASN A 172 -12.71 -6.92 4.46
CA ASN A 172 -12.45 -6.41 5.80
C ASN A 172 -13.76 -6.09 6.52
N THR A 173 -14.31 -7.07 7.21
CA THR A 173 -15.60 -6.94 7.93
C THR A 173 -15.44 -6.51 9.39
N ALA A 174 -14.20 -6.43 9.90
CA ALA A 174 -13.91 -6.13 11.31
C ALA A 174 -13.27 -4.74 11.52
N ALA A 175 -13.23 -3.89 10.49
CA ALA A 175 -12.67 -2.56 10.62
C ALA A 175 -13.50 -1.71 11.59
N ALA A 176 -12.85 -1.13 12.59
CA ALA A 176 -13.46 -0.31 13.60
C ALA A 176 -12.68 1.00 13.78
N TYR A 177 -13.42 2.08 14.04
CA TYR A 177 -12.90 3.37 14.46
C TYR A 177 -13.64 3.75 15.75
N ALA A 178 -12.91 3.88 16.85
CA ALA A 178 -13.46 4.04 18.19
C ALA A 178 -12.97 5.34 18.85
N ALA A 179 -13.51 5.68 19.99
CA ALA A 179 -13.10 6.87 20.75
C ALA A 179 -11.58 6.89 21.08
N ALA A 180 -10.97 5.72 21.26
CA ALA A 180 -9.54 5.59 21.53
C ALA A 180 -8.65 5.99 20.34
N ASP A 181 -9.18 5.97 19.10
CA ASP A 181 -8.46 6.39 17.90
C ASP A 181 -8.35 7.93 17.78
N GLY A 182 -9.14 8.67 18.56
CA GLY A 182 -9.03 10.12 18.66
C GLY A 182 -9.67 10.88 17.51
N THR A 183 -8.89 11.77 16.87
CA THR A 183 -9.32 12.61 15.74
C THR A 183 -8.43 12.40 14.54
N HIS A 184 -9.01 12.03 13.42
CA HIS A 184 -8.33 11.87 12.13
C HIS A 184 -9.11 12.56 11.01
N ALA A 185 -8.49 12.75 9.86
CA ALA A 185 -9.17 13.31 8.70
C ALA A 185 -10.15 12.30 8.10
N GLU A 186 -9.69 11.08 7.87
CA GLU A 186 -10.45 10.05 7.16
C GLU A 186 -10.30 8.69 7.86
N ALA A 187 -11.29 7.82 7.68
CA ALA A 187 -11.18 6.40 7.96
C ALA A 187 -11.84 5.57 6.86
N TRP A 188 -11.31 4.37 6.61
CA TRP A 188 -11.81 3.44 5.60
C TRP A 188 -11.73 1.99 6.09
N SER A 189 -12.61 1.16 5.57
CA SER A 189 -12.51 -0.29 5.74
C SER A 189 -11.78 -0.94 4.57
N GLY A 190 -12.14 -0.58 3.34
CA GLY A 190 -11.45 -0.99 2.13
C GLY A 190 -10.95 0.20 1.32
N ARG A 191 -9.71 0.13 0.83
CA ARG A 191 -9.11 1.19 0.00
C ARG A 191 -8.21 0.61 -1.08
N THR A 192 -8.23 1.21 -2.26
CA THR A 192 -7.26 0.97 -3.34
C THR A 192 -6.67 2.28 -3.83
N LYS A 193 -5.38 2.27 -4.16
CA LYS A 193 -4.66 3.40 -4.80
C LYS A 193 -4.42 3.18 -6.29
N ILE A 194 -4.64 1.98 -6.80
CA ILE A 194 -4.37 1.60 -8.19
C ILE A 194 -5.62 1.24 -8.99
N GLY A 195 -6.81 1.44 -8.43
CA GLY A 195 -8.07 1.17 -9.10
C GLY A 195 -8.49 -0.31 -9.12
N ASN A 196 -8.15 -1.07 -8.09
CA ASN A 196 -8.72 -2.40 -7.87
C ASN A 196 -10.21 -2.31 -7.50
N LYS A 197 -10.91 -3.43 -7.57
CA LYS A 197 -12.28 -3.54 -7.05
C LYS A 197 -12.24 -3.61 -5.52
N VAL A 198 -12.86 -2.64 -4.85
CA VAL A 198 -13.04 -2.63 -3.38
C VAL A 198 -14.37 -3.30 -3.04
N GLU A 199 -14.34 -4.41 -2.29
CA GLU A 199 -15.51 -5.27 -2.16
C GLU A 199 -15.67 -5.90 -0.77
N GLY A 200 -16.93 -5.91 -0.28
CA GLY A 200 -17.31 -6.66 0.92
C GLY A 200 -16.67 -6.16 2.22
N ASN A 201 -16.40 -4.87 2.33
CA ASN A 201 -15.77 -4.29 3.51
C ASN A 201 -16.80 -3.61 4.43
N THR A 202 -16.55 -3.60 5.73
CA THR A 202 -17.41 -2.92 6.71
C THR A 202 -16.55 -2.07 7.64
N LEU A 203 -16.80 -0.75 7.65
CA LEU A 203 -16.30 0.18 8.65
C LEU A 203 -17.38 0.44 9.70
N THR A 204 -17.06 0.23 10.98
CA THR A 204 -17.90 0.64 12.09
C THR A 204 -17.25 1.81 12.81
N VAL A 205 -17.89 2.98 12.81
CA VAL A 205 -17.51 4.14 13.61
C VAL A 205 -18.34 4.12 14.87
N SER A 206 -17.70 3.84 16.00
CA SER A 206 -18.35 3.75 17.33
C SER A 206 -17.98 4.90 18.27
N GLY A 207 -17.03 5.76 17.87
CA GLY A 207 -16.57 6.91 18.66
C GLY A 207 -15.49 7.69 17.91
N GLY A 208 -14.89 8.67 18.57
CA GLY A 208 -13.88 9.54 17.97
C GLY A 208 -14.45 10.56 16.97
N SER A 209 -13.57 11.21 16.21
CA SER A 209 -13.97 12.25 15.25
C SER A 209 -13.22 12.12 13.93
N LEU A 210 -13.95 12.14 12.81
CA LEU A 210 -13.41 12.19 11.45
C LEU A 210 -13.75 13.54 10.83
N THR A 211 -12.74 14.38 10.61
CA THR A 211 -12.93 15.77 10.19
C THR A 211 -13.19 15.93 8.69
N ALA A 212 -12.95 14.90 7.89
CA ALA A 212 -13.30 14.86 6.48
C ALA A 212 -14.32 13.75 6.20
N ALA A 213 -13.95 12.46 6.18
CA ALA A 213 -14.91 11.45 5.78
C ALA A 213 -14.68 10.05 6.37
N ALA A 214 -15.76 9.25 6.37
CA ALA A 214 -15.72 7.82 6.63
C ALA A 214 -16.18 7.03 5.39
N TYR A 215 -15.43 5.95 5.05
CA TYR A 215 -15.70 5.14 3.86
C TYR A 215 -15.84 3.66 4.21
N GLY A 216 -16.92 3.03 3.79
CA GLY A 216 -17.00 1.58 3.70
C GLY A 216 -16.01 1.06 2.64
N GLY A 217 -15.98 1.72 1.47
CA GLY A 217 -15.02 1.47 0.40
C GLY A 217 -14.53 2.76 -0.26
N LEU A 218 -13.21 2.86 -0.53
CA LEU A 218 -12.61 4.00 -1.22
C LEU A 218 -11.78 3.53 -2.41
N VAL A 219 -12.19 3.91 -3.62
CA VAL A 219 -11.51 3.54 -4.87
C VAL A 219 -10.79 4.75 -5.45
N GLU A 220 -9.47 4.69 -5.47
CA GLU A 220 -8.60 5.70 -6.06
C GLU A 220 -7.71 5.07 -7.14
N ASN A 221 -7.20 5.89 -8.04
CA ASN A 221 -6.19 5.51 -9.04
C ASN A 221 -5.04 6.52 -9.07
N THR A 222 -4.58 6.91 -7.91
CA THR A 222 -3.51 7.92 -7.76
C THR A 222 -2.11 7.37 -8.00
N LYS A 223 -1.98 6.04 -8.07
CA LYS A 223 -0.72 5.34 -8.30
C LYS A 223 -0.83 4.43 -9.51
N ARG A 224 0.27 4.31 -10.26
CA ARG A 224 0.32 3.43 -11.43
C ARG A 224 0.49 1.97 -11.02
N ASN A 225 -0.12 1.07 -11.77
CA ASN A 225 0.17 -0.35 -11.63
C ASN A 225 1.63 -0.63 -12.04
N ILE A 226 2.40 -1.26 -11.17
CA ILE A 226 3.84 -1.52 -11.38
C ILE A 226 4.10 -2.44 -12.58
N THR A 227 3.19 -3.38 -12.83
CA THR A 227 3.35 -4.35 -13.91
C THR A 227 3.04 -3.75 -15.27
N THR A 228 2.01 -2.89 -15.33
CA THR A 228 1.52 -2.30 -16.59
C THR A 228 1.97 -0.86 -16.81
N GLY A 229 2.50 -0.19 -15.78
CA GLY A 229 2.85 1.22 -15.82
C GLY A 229 1.66 2.18 -15.99
N GLN A 230 0.42 1.68 -15.95
CA GLN A 230 -0.79 2.46 -16.25
C GLN A 230 -1.60 2.80 -15.00
N LEU A 231 -2.35 3.91 -15.07
CA LEU A 231 -3.43 4.20 -14.14
C LEU A 231 -4.67 3.41 -14.59
N LEU A 232 -5.22 2.59 -13.68
CA LEU A 232 -6.47 1.89 -13.98
C LEU A 232 -7.65 2.83 -13.79
N THR A 233 -8.48 2.98 -14.81
CA THR A 233 -9.66 3.86 -14.80
C THR A 233 -10.95 3.15 -14.44
N THR A 234 -10.91 1.82 -14.27
CA THR A 234 -12.08 0.93 -14.16
C THR A 234 -12.35 0.45 -12.74
N GLY A 235 -11.59 0.91 -11.74
CA GLY A 235 -11.78 0.50 -10.35
C GLY A 235 -13.19 0.76 -9.86
N SER A 236 -13.78 -0.21 -9.17
CA SER A 236 -15.18 -0.17 -8.73
C SER A 236 -15.32 -0.53 -7.25
N ALA A 237 -16.49 -0.24 -6.68
CA ALA A 237 -16.82 -0.59 -5.30
C ALA A 237 -18.11 -1.38 -5.22
N ALA A 238 -18.13 -2.50 -4.48
CA ALA A 238 -19.33 -3.31 -4.31
C ALA A 238 -19.48 -3.81 -2.87
N GLU A 239 -20.73 -3.85 -2.40
CA GLU A 239 -21.10 -4.48 -1.14
C GLU A 239 -20.32 -3.98 0.09
N ASN A 240 -19.86 -2.71 0.04
CA ASN A 240 -19.17 -2.10 1.17
C ASN A 240 -20.18 -1.44 2.11
N THR A 241 -19.89 -1.44 3.39
CA THR A 241 -20.78 -0.92 4.43
C THR A 241 -20.05 0.09 5.32
N LEU A 242 -20.69 1.25 5.54
CA LEU A 242 -20.37 2.18 6.62
C LEU A 242 -21.44 2.09 7.68
N LYS A 243 -21.06 1.83 8.94
CA LYS A 243 -21.93 1.88 10.11
C LYS A 243 -21.49 3.01 11.02
N LEU A 244 -22.32 4.05 11.15
CA LEU A 244 -22.14 5.10 12.15
C LEU A 244 -22.97 4.74 13.39
N ALA A 245 -22.29 4.21 14.40
CA ALA A 245 -22.86 3.73 15.65
C ALA A 245 -22.48 4.62 16.86
N GLY A 246 -21.74 5.71 16.61
CA GLY A 246 -21.27 6.68 17.60
C GLY A 246 -20.24 7.62 17.00
N GLY A 247 -19.76 8.59 17.81
CA GLY A 247 -18.76 9.54 17.36
C GLY A 247 -19.28 10.61 16.39
N SER A 248 -18.37 11.24 15.69
CA SER A 248 -18.66 12.31 14.73
C SER A 248 -17.88 12.09 13.42
N ILE A 249 -18.56 12.25 12.30
CA ILE A 249 -17.96 12.29 10.97
C ILE A 249 -18.41 13.57 10.28
N LYS A 250 -17.61 14.07 9.30
CA LYS A 250 -18.11 15.08 8.41
C LYS A 250 -18.99 14.41 7.35
N ASP A 251 -18.40 13.72 6.39
CA ASP A 251 -19.15 13.06 5.34
C ASP A 251 -19.09 11.52 5.50
N GLY A 252 -20.14 10.82 5.06
CA GLY A 252 -20.21 9.36 5.13
C GLY A 252 -20.49 8.70 3.79
N TYR A 253 -19.72 7.67 3.43
CA TYR A 253 -19.86 6.96 2.16
C TYR A 253 -19.91 5.45 2.39
N GLY A 254 -20.93 4.80 1.85
CA GLY A 254 -20.90 3.36 1.66
C GLY A 254 -19.77 3.01 0.71
N ALA A 255 -19.65 3.77 -0.39
CA ALA A 255 -18.47 3.78 -1.25
C ALA A 255 -18.24 5.16 -1.89
N ASP A 256 -16.96 5.52 -2.11
CA ASP A 256 -16.55 6.64 -2.96
C ASP A 256 -15.62 6.11 -4.06
N VAL A 257 -16.04 6.30 -5.31
CA VAL A 257 -15.30 5.83 -6.50
C VAL A 257 -14.76 7.03 -7.27
N ARG A 258 -13.45 7.18 -7.23
CA ARG A 258 -12.69 8.27 -7.87
C ARG A 258 -12.03 7.84 -9.17
N THR A 259 -12.56 6.81 -9.81
CA THR A 259 -12.13 6.33 -11.13
C THR A 259 -13.17 6.70 -12.20
N LYS A 260 -12.69 6.96 -13.43
CA LYS A 260 -13.52 7.55 -14.48
C LYS A 260 -14.62 6.61 -14.99
N GLU A 261 -14.33 5.31 -15.02
CA GLU A 261 -15.21 4.29 -15.62
C GLU A 261 -15.71 3.27 -14.59
N GLY A 262 -15.32 3.44 -13.33
CA GLY A 262 -15.71 2.56 -12.24
C GLY A 262 -17.11 2.83 -11.73
N GLY A 263 -17.84 1.78 -11.38
CA GLY A 263 -19.16 1.85 -10.80
C GLY A 263 -19.18 1.55 -9.30
N ALA A 264 -20.34 1.79 -8.67
CA ALA A 264 -20.58 1.50 -7.27
C ALA A 264 -21.90 0.73 -7.11
N GLU A 265 -21.85 -0.48 -6.55
CA GLU A 265 -23.01 -1.38 -6.49
C GLU A 265 -23.27 -1.89 -5.08
N LYS A 266 -24.54 -1.85 -4.63
CA LYS A 266 -25.00 -2.45 -3.36
C LYS A 266 -24.22 -2.01 -2.12
N ASN A 267 -23.68 -0.79 -2.11
CA ASN A 267 -23.00 -0.26 -0.94
C ASN A 267 -24.04 0.30 0.05
N VAL A 268 -23.74 0.23 1.34
CA VAL A 268 -24.69 0.53 2.39
C VAL A 268 -24.12 1.52 3.39
N VAL A 269 -24.92 2.50 3.78
CA VAL A 269 -24.67 3.31 4.99
C VAL A 269 -25.79 3.08 5.99
N THR A 270 -25.43 2.86 7.24
CA THR A 270 -26.38 2.81 8.37
C THR A 270 -25.94 3.81 9.43
N VAL A 271 -26.79 4.76 9.76
CA VAL A 271 -26.63 5.68 10.88
C VAL A 271 -27.57 5.25 11.98
N SER A 272 -27.04 4.70 13.06
CA SER A 272 -27.81 4.24 14.23
C SER A 272 -27.60 5.11 15.47
N ALA A 273 -26.44 5.80 15.53
CA ALA A 273 -26.11 6.79 16.56
C ALA A 273 -24.96 7.68 16.03
N GLY A 274 -24.55 8.68 16.81
CA GLY A 274 -23.51 9.62 16.42
C GLY A 274 -24.00 10.75 15.50
N THR A 275 -23.08 11.49 14.90
CA THR A 275 -23.40 12.67 14.09
C THR A 275 -22.62 12.68 12.80
N ALA A 276 -23.30 12.84 11.66
CA ALA A 276 -22.72 13.26 10.40
C ALA A 276 -23.01 14.75 10.21
N THR A 277 -21.97 15.59 10.15
CA THR A 277 -22.11 17.05 10.04
C THR A 277 -22.19 17.54 8.60
N GLY A 278 -21.88 16.70 7.64
CA GLY A 278 -22.02 16.89 6.20
C GLY A 278 -22.94 15.84 5.60
N ASP A 279 -22.66 15.45 4.38
CA ASP A 279 -23.54 14.61 3.57
C ASP A 279 -23.30 13.12 3.78
N VAL A 280 -24.33 12.33 3.52
CA VAL A 280 -24.27 10.86 3.61
C VAL A 280 -24.72 10.24 2.30
N TYR A 281 -23.85 9.42 1.72
CA TYR A 281 -24.03 8.79 0.41
C TYR A 281 -24.05 7.26 0.54
N GLY A 282 -25.04 6.61 -0.03
CA GLY A 282 -24.98 5.15 -0.25
C GLY A 282 -23.78 4.81 -1.13
N ALA A 283 -23.56 5.60 -2.19
CA ALA A 283 -22.32 5.64 -2.95
C ALA A 283 -22.18 6.96 -3.72
N ALA A 284 -20.93 7.37 -3.99
CA ALA A 284 -20.60 8.52 -4.82
C ALA A 284 -19.60 8.15 -5.93
N LEU A 285 -19.76 8.74 -7.10
CA LEU A 285 -18.84 8.69 -8.23
C LEU A 285 -18.22 10.08 -8.40
N THR A 286 -17.10 10.34 -7.74
CA THR A 286 -16.56 11.68 -7.58
C THR A 286 -15.47 12.05 -8.60
N ALA A 287 -15.11 11.14 -9.51
CA ALA A 287 -14.17 11.43 -10.59
C ALA A 287 -14.76 12.47 -11.57
N ALA A 288 -13.96 13.42 -12.00
CA ALA A 288 -14.37 14.37 -13.04
C ALA A 288 -14.72 13.64 -14.35
N GLY A 289 -15.96 13.80 -14.82
CA GLY A 289 -16.47 13.11 -15.99
C GLY A 289 -16.65 11.60 -15.79
N ALA A 290 -17.03 11.18 -14.59
CA ALA A 290 -17.35 9.79 -14.28
C ALA A 290 -18.42 9.25 -15.27
N LYS A 291 -18.20 8.05 -15.78
CA LYS A 291 -19.10 7.34 -16.71
C LYS A 291 -19.71 6.09 -16.10
N GLY A 292 -19.25 5.71 -14.90
CA GLY A 292 -19.77 4.56 -14.17
C GLY A 292 -21.22 4.77 -13.71
N GLN A 293 -21.78 3.73 -13.14
CA GLN A 293 -23.13 3.76 -12.57
C GLN A 293 -23.10 3.45 -11.07
N ALA A 294 -23.94 4.15 -10.31
CA ALA A 294 -24.20 3.84 -8.91
C ALA A 294 -25.57 3.17 -8.82
N THR A 295 -25.62 1.88 -8.45
CA THR A 295 -26.84 1.10 -8.46
C THR A 295 -27.05 0.30 -7.19
N GLY A 296 -28.31 0.24 -6.71
CA GLY A 296 -28.68 -0.59 -5.55
C GLY A 296 -28.03 -0.16 -4.23
N ASN A 297 -27.48 1.05 -4.16
CA ASN A 297 -26.88 1.56 -2.94
C ASN A 297 -27.97 2.04 -1.96
N THR A 298 -27.73 1.92 -0.66
CA THR A 298 -28.75 2.17 0.37
C THR A 298 -28.21 3.01 1.49
N VAL A 299 -29.00 4.00 1.95
CA VAL A 299 -28.78 4.73 3.19
C VAL A 299 -29.94 4.46 4.13
N THR A 300 -29.62 4.09 5.37
CA THR A 300 -30.62 3.88 6.44
C THR A 300 -30.27 4.79 7.63
N ILE A 301 -31.17 5.66 7.99
CA ILE A 301 -31.05 6.51 9.19
C ILE A 301 -32.00 5.95 10.23
N ALA A 302 -31.46 5.20 11.20
CA ALA A 302 -32.23 4.58 12.29
C ALA A 302 -32.08 5.33 13.64
N GLY A 303 -31.15 6.29 13.69
CA GLY A 303 -30.86 7.09 14.87
C GLY A 303 -29.72 8.04 14.62
N GLY A 304 -29.25 8.77 15.62
CA GLY A 304 -28.22 9.78 15.47
C GLY A 304 -28.70 11.06 14.77
N ALA A 305 -27.77 11.82 14.20
CA ALA A 305 -28.08 13.04 13.47
C ALA A 305 -27.30 13.11 12.15
N VAL A 306 -27.96 13.56 11.09
CA VAL A 306 -27.35 13.96 9.82
C VAL A 306 -27.76 15.39 9.56
N THR A 307 -26.81 16.32 9.41
CA THR A 307 -27.11 17.75 9.21
C THR A 307 -26.95 18.20 7.75
N GLY A 308 -26.32 17.38 6.92
CA GLY A 308 -26.23 17.56 5.49
C GLY A 308 -27.31 16.77 4.73
N ASP A 309 -27.08 16.57 3.45
CA ASP A 309 -27.98 15.85 2.55
C ASP A 309 -27.76 14.34 2.62
N VAL A 310 -28.80 13.58 2.24
CA VAL A 310 -28.76 12.12 2.17
C VAL A 310 -29.04 11.70 0.72
N HIS A 311 -28.11 10.93 0.14
CA HIS A 311 -28.12 10.56 -1.28
C HIS A 311 -28.14 9.05 -1.49
#